data_1f9f5fb794d7e6af2be1e9fbec20e0f3
#
_entry.id   1f9f5fb794d7e6af2be1e9fbec20e0f3
#
_cell.length_a   1.000
_cell.length_b   1.000
_cell.length_c   1.000
_cell.angle_alpha   90.00
_cell.angle_beta   90.00
_cell.angle_gamma   90.00
#
_symmetry.space_group_name_H-M   'P 1'
#
loop_
_entity.id
_entity.type
_entity.pdbx_description
1 polymer ?
#
loop_
_entity_poly.entity_id
_entity_poly.type
_entity_poly.pdbx_seq_one_letter_code
_entity_poly.pdbx_strand_id
1 'polypeptide(L)'
;MSRIGRLPIEIPAGVTVSVDDRVVAVKGPKGELTLTVASPIEVAVEENQVLVSRPDDERESRSLHGLTRTLINNNIIGVTQGYTKGLEVVGTGYRVQQKGSSVEFALGFSHPVLIDPPAGITLTVEGNNKLTVSGIDKQAVGEAAANIRKIRKPEPYKGKGVRYAGENIRRKVGKTGK
;
A
#
# COMPACT_ATOMS: atom_id res chain seq x y z
N MET A 1 25.60 -0.61 10.03
CA MET A 1 25.33 -1.40 8.77
C MET A 1 23.85 -1.70 8.66
N SER A 2 23.25 -1.62 7.45
CA SER A 2 21.82 -1.99 7.26
C SER A 2 21.65 -3.50 7.32
N ARG A 3 20.93 -4.00 8.32
CA ARG A 3 20.61 -5.44 8.42
C ARG A 3 19.69 -5.91 7.29
N ILE A 4 18.80 -5.03 6.82
CA ILE A 4 17.82 -5.33 5.78
C ILE A 4 18.47 -5.31 4.39
N GLY A 5 19.26 -4.28 4.08
CA GLY A 5 19.85 -4.11 2.74
C GLY A 5 20.74 -5.26 2.30
N ARG A 6 21.42 -5.92 3.23
CA ARG A 6 22.34 -7.04 2.94
C ARG A 6 21.66 -8.38 2.70
N LEU A 7 20.40 -8.52 3.09
CA LEU A 7 19.69 -9.79 2.91
C LEU A 7 19.36 -9.98 1.43
N PRO A 8 19.77 -11.08 0.80
CA PRO A 8 19.34 -11.39 -0.55
C PRO A 8 17.81 -11.49 -0.62
N ILE A 9 17.27 -11.27 -1.79
CA ILE A 9 15.84 -11.42 -2.04
C ILE A 9 15.67 -12.65 -2.93
N GLU A 10 15.00 -13.66 -2.41
CA GLU A 10 14.69 -14.86 -3.19
C GLU A 10 13.65 -14.55 -4.28
N ILE A 11 13.89 -15.07 -5.47
CA ILE A 11 12.95 -14.95 -6.59
C ILE A 11 12.07 -16.22 -6.57
N PRO A 12 10.78 -16.11 -6.23
CA PRO A 12 9.89 -17.27 -6.19
C PRO A 12 9.61 -17.80 -7.59
N ALA A 13 9.24 -19.08 -7.69
CA ALA A 13 8.86 -19.70 -8.96
C ALA A 13 7.74 -18.92 -9.66
N GLY A 14 7.90 -18.69 -10.97
CA GLY A 14 6.96 -17.91 -11.78
C GLY A 14 7.17 -16.39 -11.74
N VAL A 15 8.22 -15.91 -11.10
CA VAL A 15 8.64 -14.50 -11.14
C VAL A 15 9.93 -14.37 -11.93
N THR A 16 9.99 -13.38 -12.80
CA THR A 16 11.21 -13.00 -13.55
C THR A 16 11.60 -11.60 -13.11
N VAL A 17 12.87 -11.43 -12.78
CA VAL A 17 13.47 -10.13 -12.47
C VAL A 17 14.52 -9.81 -13.51
N SER A 18 14.42 -8.68 -14.16
CA SER A 18 15.43 -8.16 -15.09
C SER A 18 15.92 -6.80 -14.61
N VAL A 19 17.20 -6.55 -14.83
CA VAL A 19 17.85 -5.29 -14.51
C VAL A 19 18.43 -4.73 -15.80
N ASP A 20 17.99 -3.55 -16.18
CA ASP A 20 18.49 -2.81 -17.33
C ASP A 20 18.97 -1.42 -16.85
N ASP A 21 20.29 -1.24 -16.83
CA ASP A 21 20.96 -0.09 -16.21
C ASP A 21 20.46 0.14 -14.76
N ARG A 22 19.56 1.06 -14.55
CA ARG A 22 18.98 1.42 -13.23
C ARG A 22 17.51 1.05 -13.09
N VAL A 23 16.93 0.40 -14.07
CA VAL A 23 15.52 -0.02 -14.03
C VAL A 23 15.44 -1.50 -13.70
N VAL A 24 14.82 -1.81 -12.57
CA VAL A 24 14.52 -3.17 -12.17
C VAL A 24 13.07 -3.46 -12.56
N ALA A 25 12.85 -4.39 -13.48
CA ALA A 25 11.52 -4.86 -13.85
C ALA A 25 11.26 -6.22 -13.19
N VAL A 26 10.12 -6.33 -12.53
CA VAL A 26 9.67 -7.53 -11.83
C VAL A 26 8.36 -7.99 -12.44
N LYS A 27 8.36 -9.15 -13.07
CA LYS A 27 7.21 -9.73 -13.76
C LYS A 27 6.78 -11.03 -13.08
N GLY A 28 5.51 -11.14 -12.77
CA GLY A 28 4.92 -12.31 -12.12
C GLY A 28 3.49 -12.61 -12.59
N PRO A 29 2.83 -13.57 -11.95
CA PRO A 29 1.50 -14.03 -12.37
C PRO A 29 0.40 -12.97 -12.31
N LYS A 30 0.55 -11.94 -11.47
CA LYS A 30 -0.45 -10.85 -11.32
C LYS A 30 -0.15 -9.61 -12.14
N GLY A 31 1.00 -9.52 -12.77
CA GLY A 31 1.39 -8.38 -13.60
C GLY A 31 2.87 -8.08 -13.52
N GLU A 32 3.22 -6.87 -13.92
CA GLU A 32 4.58 -6.37 -13.99
C GLU A 32 4.69 -5.03 -13.26
N LEU A 33 5.77 -4.85 -12.51
CA LEU A 33 6.13 -3.61 -11.83
C LEU A 33 7.56 -3.23 -12.16
N THR A 34 7.82 -1.95 -12.32
CA THR A 34 9.14 -1.40 -12.55
C THR A 34 9.57 -0.49 -11.41
N LEU A 35 10.86 -0.47 -11.12
CA LEU A 35 11.47 0.39 -10.11
C LEU A 35 12.74 1.01 -10.66
N THR A 36 12.83 2.34 -10.65
CA THR A 36 14.09 3.03 -10.94
C THR A 36 14.93 3.12 -9.67
N VAL A 37 16.11 2.54 -9.72
CA VAL A 37 17.07 2.50 -8.61
C VAL A 37 17.81 3.82 -8.52
N ALA A 38 17.80 4.44 -7.34
CA ALA A 38 18.53 5.69 -7.11
C ALA A 38 20.04 5.44 -7.02
N SER A 39 20.83 6.34 -7.63
CA SER A 39 22.29 6.38 -7.43
C SER A 39 22.60 6.62 -5.94
N PRO A 40 23.64 6.02 -5.35
CA PRO A 40 24.68 5.17 -5.98
C PRO A 40 24.44 3.67 -5.82
N ILE A 41 23.20 3.22 -5.59
CA ILE A 41 22.87 1.82 -5.34
C ILE A 41 22.95 1.01 -6.63
N GLU A 42 23.49 -0.20 -6.53
CA GLU A 42 23.57 -1.18 -7.61
C GLU A 42 22.75 -2.41 -7.28
N VAL A 43 22.17 -3.02 -8.30
CA VAL A 43 21.34 -4.24 -8.18
C VAL A 43 21.87 -5.28 -9.15
N ALA A 44 22.12 -6.48 -8.65
CA ALA A 44 22.52 -7.63 -9.44
C ALA A 44 21.51 -8.77 -9.25
N VAL A 45 21.31 -9.55 -10.29
CA VAL A 45 20.52 -10.78 -10.24
C VAL A 45 21.48 -11.94 -10.40
N GLU A 46 21.58 -12.80 -9.39
CA GLU A 46 22.43 -13.98 -9.38
C GLU A 46 21.58 -15.22 -9.17
N GLU A 47 21.64 -16.17 -10.12
CA GLU A 47 20.87 -17.41 -10.11
C GLU A 47 19.37 -17.18 -9.82
N ASN A 48 18.95 -17.30 -8.58
CA ASN A 48 17.57 -17.16 -8.15
C ASN A 48 17.38 -16.11 -7.04
N GLN A 49 18.31 -15.16 -6.95
CA GLN A 49 18.31 -14.12 -5.91
C GLN A 49 18.63 -12.75 -6.49
N VAL A 50 18.07 -11.72 -5.88
CA VAL A 50 18.43 -10.33 -6.16
C VAL A 50 19.31 -9.81 -5.01
N LEU A 51 20.47 -9.31 -5.37
CA LEU A 51 21.43 -8.68 -4.48
C LEU A 51 21.42 -7.18 -4.70
N VAL A 52 21.41 -6.44 -3.60
CA VAL A 52 21.52 -4.97 -3.63
C VAL A 52 22.82 -4.59 -2.96
N SER A 53 23.66 -3.82 -3.65
CA SER A 53 24.95 -3.36 -3.15
C SER A 53 25.03 -1.83 -3.06
N ARG A 54 25.99 -1.36 -2.29
CA ARG A 54 26.31 0.07 -2.17
C ARG A 54 27.82 0.26 -2.22
N PRO A 55 28.33 1.35 -2.83
CA PRO A 55 29.76 1.56 -2.99
C PRO A 55 30.47 1.99 -1.69
N ASP A 56 29.74 2.66 -0.78
CA ASP A 56 30.31 3.25 0.43
C ASP A 56 29.39 3.13 1.65
N ASP A 57 29.86 3.64 2.80
CA ASP A 57 29.11 3.68 4.07
C ASP A 57 28.60 5.09 4.41
N GLU A 58 28.46 5.97 3.43
CA GLU A 58 27.86 7.28 3.62
C GLU A 58 26.41 7.19 4.06
N ARG A 59 25.93 8.25 4.69
CA ARG A 59 24.56 8.27 5.26
C ARG A 59 23.49 8.03 4.19
N GLU A 60 23.68 8.63 3.02
CA GLU A 60 22.75 8.52 1.91
C GLU A 60 22.74 7.09 1.35
N SER A 61 23.90 6.54 1.01
CA SER A 61 24.05 5.17 0.51
C SER A 61 23.47 4.14 1.47
N ARG A 62 23.66 4.31 2.79
CA ARG A 62 23.07 3.42 3.80
C ARG A 62 21.55 3.51 3.84
N SER A 63 20.97 4.69 3.65
CA SER A 63 19.50 4.86 3.65
C SER A 63 18.87 4.27 2.40
N LEU A 64 19.45 4.55 1.22
CA LEU A 64 18.97 4.06 -0.07
C LEU A 64 19.12 2.54 -0.22
N HIS A 65 20.18 1.94 0.34
CA HIS A 65 20.41 0.50 0.30
C HIS A 65 19.25 -0.30 0.87
N GLY A 66 18.82 0.03 2.10
CA GLY A 66 17.69 -0.65 2.74
C GLY A 66 16.34 -0.35 2.07
N LEU A 67 16.16 0.88 1.59
CA LEU A 67 14.97 1.30 0.87
C LEU A 67 14.81 0.52 -0.44
N THR A 68 15.84 0.53 -1.29
CA THR A 68 15.82 -0.15 -2.60
C THR A 68 15.54 -1.65 -2.43
N ARG A 69 16.25 -2.31 -1.51
CA ARG A 69 16.00 -3.73 -1.20
C ARG A 69 14.54 -3.98 -0.83
N THR A 70 13.97 -3.12 0.02
CA THR A 70 12.59 -3.27 0.47
C THR A 70 11.59 -3.03 -0.65
N LEU A 71 11.83 -2.06 -1.53
CA LEU A 71 10.96 -1.78 -2.68
C LEU A 71 10.95 -2.95 -3.67
N ILE A 72 12.13 -3.50 -4.01
CA ILE A 72 12.20 -4.69 -4.89
C ILE A 72 11.47 -5.87 -4.27
N ASN A 73 11.68 -6.14 -2.98
CA ASN A 73 10.97 -7.21 -2.28
C ASN A 73 9.44 -7.00 -2.26
N ASN A 74 8.99 -5.74 -2.08
CA ASN A 74 7.58 -5.42 -2.17
C ASN A 74 7.03 -5.68 -3.58
N ASN A 75 7.77 -5.35 -4.64
CA ASN A 75 7.36 -5.63 -6.01
C ASN A 75 7.23 -7.14 -6.27
N ILE A 76 8.18 -7.96 -5.81
CA ILE A 76 8.12 -9.42 -5.92
C ILE A 76 6.89 -9.97 -5.21
N ILE A 77 6.60 -9.56 -3.97
CA ILE A 77 5.38 -9.96 -3.25
C ILE A 77 4.13 -9.46 -3.98
N GLY A 78 4.16 -8.23 -4.50
CA GLY A 78 3.03 -7.64 -5.20
C GLY A 78 2.63 -8.40 -6.46
N VAL A 79 3.60 -8.78 -7.30
CA VAL A 79 3.32 -9.53 -8.54
C VAL A 79 2.97 -11.01 -8.30
N THR A 80 3.26 -11.54 -7.09
CA THR A 80 2.89 -12.91 -6.70
C THR A 80 1.57 -12.97 -5.96
N GLN A 81 1.52 -12.37 -4.77
CA GLN A 81 0.37 -12.44 -3.85
C GLN A 81 -0.57 -11.25 -4.03
N GLY A 82 -0.02 -10.09 -4.38
CA GLY A 82 -0.72 -8.81 -4.33
C GLY A 82 -0.80 -8.24 -2.92
N TYR A 83 -1.35 -7.03 -2.83
CA TYR A 83 -1.59 -6.35 -1.57
C TYR A 83 -3.05 -6.02 -1.40
N THR A 84 -3.51 -6.11 -0.16
CA THR A 84 -4.86 -5.73 0.23
C THR A 84 -4.82 -4.85 1.46
N LYS A 85 -5.73 -3.86 1.51
CA LYS A 85 -5.92 -3.00 2.68
C LYS A 85 -7.41 -2.85 2.97
N GLY A 86 -7.84 -3.36 4.12
CA GLY A 86 -9.23 -3.25 4.58
C GLY A 86 -9.51 -1.89 5.20
N LEU A 87 -10.69 -1.36 4.92
CA LEU A 87 -11.25 -0.14 5.51
C LEU A 87 -12.63 -0.44 6.07
N GLU A 88 -12.99 0.24 7.16
CA GLU A 88 -14.30 0.15 7.80
C GLU A 88 -14.94 1.53 7.88
N VAL A 89 -16.22 1.60 7.54
CA VAL A 89 -17.05 2.78 7.68
C VAL A 89 -17.86 2.64 8.96
N VAL A 90 -17.63 3.52 9.92
CA VAL A 90 -18.27 3.50 11.24
C VAL A 90 -19.10 4.74 11.44
N GLY A 91 -20.34 4.59 11.82
CA GLY A 91 -21.25 5.68 12.13
C GLY A 91 -22.70 5.36 11.78
N THR A 92 -23.65 5.86 12.59
CA THR A 92 -25.08 5.68 12.31
C THR A 92 -25.44 6.38 11.01
N GLY A 93 -26.01 5.64 10.05
CA GLY A 93 -26.38 6.16 8.74
C GLY A 93 -25.22 6.28 7.75
N TYR A 94 -23.98 5.99 8.16
CA TYR A 94 -22.85 5.92 7.23
C TYR A 94 -22.86 4.59 6.49
N ARG A 95 -22.61 4.64 5.20
CA ARG A 95 -22.58 3.45 4.34
C ARG A 95 -21.64 3.63 3.17
N VAL A 96 -21.21 2.52 2.61
CA VAL A 96 -20.43 2.40 1.39
C VAL A 96 -21.15 1.45 0.44
N GLN A 97 -21.21 1.78 -0.83
CA GLN A 97 -21.88 0.98 -1.86
C GLN A 97 -21.02 0.86 -3.11
N GLN A 98 -21.02 -0.31 -3.71
CA GLN A 98 -20.36 -0.54 -4.99
C GLN A 98 -21.20 0.08 -6.13
N LYS A 99 -20.54 0.83 -7.01
CA LYS A 99 -21.13 1.36 -8.25
C LYS A 99 -20.24 1.03 -9.46
N GLY A 100 -20.43 -0.17 -9.99
CA GLY A 100 -19.54 -0.69 -11.04
C GLY A 100 -18.12 -0.88 -10.50
N SER A 101 -17.13 -0.26 -11.11
CA SER A 101 -15.75 -0.21 -10.60
C SER A 101 -15.54 0.80 -9.48
N SER A 102 -16.40 1.83 -9.40
CA SER A 102 -16.32 2.93 -8.44
C SER A 102 -17.05 2.59 -7.14
N VAL A 103 -16.81 3.38 -6.10
CA VAL A 103 -17.42 3.20 -4.79
C VAL A 103 -18.03 4.52 -4.31
N GLU A 104 -19.28 4.47 -3.89
CA GLU A 104 -20.01 5.63 -3.35
C GLU A 104 -20.07 5.56 -1.83
N PHE A 105 -19.71 6.67 -1.20
CA PHE A 105 -19.73 6.84 0.24
C PHE A 105 -20.83 7.82 0.65
N ALA A 106 -21.72 7.38 1.54
CA ALA A 106 -22.65 8.25 2.28
C ALA A 106 -22.12 8.39 3.72
N LEU A 107 -21.45 9.50 4.00
CA LEU A 107 -20.74 9.73 5.27
C LEU A 107 -21.33 10.92 6.05
N GLY A 108 -22.60 11.27 5.83
CA GLY A 108 -23.26 12.39 6.49
C GLY A 108 -22.86 13.77 5.96
N PHE A 109 -22.41 13.84 4.72
CA PHE A 109 -22.32 15.06 3.93
C PHE A 109 -23.67 15.34 3.24
N SER A 110 -23.86 16.55 2.72
CA SER A 110 -25.05 16.93 1.95
C SER A 110 -25.21 16.13 0.65
N HIS A 111 -24.12 15.55 0.14
CA HIS A 111 -24.08 14.75 -1.08
C HIS A 111 -23.20 13.49 -0.86
N PRO A 112 -23.47 12.39 -1.55
CA PRO A 112 -22.59 11.24 -1.54
C PRO A 112 -21.26 11.56 -2.23
N VAL A 113 -20.20 10.88 -1.81
CA VAL A 113 -18.85 11.01 -2.41
C VAL A 113 -18.59 9.78 -3.25
N LEU A 114 -18.42 9.96 -4.56
CA LEU A 114 -18.04 8.92 -5.50
C LEU A 114 -16.52 8.89 -5.64
N ILE A 115 -15.94 7.69 -5.60
CA ILE A 115 -14.49 7.46 -5.78
C ILE A 115 -14.27 6.42 -6.87
N ASP A 116 -13.53 6.84 -7.88
CA ASP A 116 -13.04 5.95 -8.91
C ASP A 116 -11.72 5.30 -8.49
N PRO A 117 -11.51 4.00 -8.77
CA PRO A 117 -10.26 3.34 -8.48
C PRO A 117 -9.13 3.93 -9.33
N PRO A 118 -7.98 4.26 -8.74
CA PRO A 118 -6.79 4.59 -9.51
C PRO A 118 -6.33 3.41 -10.38
N ALA A 119 -5.49 3.67 -11.37
CA ALA A 119 -4.93 2.64 -12.24
C ALA A 119 -4.25 1.52 -11.41
N GLY A 120 -4.55 0.26 -11.74
CA GLY A 120 -4.00 -0.91 -11.05
C GLY A 120 -4.58 -1.18 -9.65
N ILE A 121 -5.62 -0.44 -9.23
CA ILE A 121 -6.30 -0.64 -7.95
C ILE A 121 -7.72 -1.15 -8.18
N THR A 122 -8.12 -2.11 -7.37
CA THR A 122 -9.50 -2.61 -7.33
C THR A 122 -10.12 -2.27 -5.97
N LEU A 123 -11.33 -1.75 -6.00
CA LEU A 123 -12.14 -1.43 -4.83
C LEU A 123 -13.28 -2.44 -4.73
N THR A 124 -13.37 -3.18 -3.63
CA THR A 124 -14.41 -4.19 -3.40
C THR A 124 -15.14 -3.89 -2.11
N VAL A 125 -16.46 -3.71 -2.18
CA VAL A 125 -17.32 -3.46 -1.03
C VAL A 125 -17.88 -4.78 -0.51
N GLU A 126 -17.75 -5.00 0.80
CA GLU A 126 -18.33 -6.14 1.50
C GLU A 126 -19.41 -5.66 2.48
N GLY A 127 -20.67 -5.94 2.15
CA GLY A 127 -21.81 -5.40 2.90
C GLY A 127 -21.97 -3.89 2.70
N ASN A 128 -22.29 -3.15 3.78
CA ASN A 128 -22.56 -1.71 3.72
C ASN A 128 -21.51 -0.85 4.44
N ASN A 129 -20.50 -1.47 5.03
CA ASN A 129 -19.56 -0.79 5.92
C ASN A 129 -18.11 -1.25 5.81
N LYS A 130 -17.80 -2.20 4.95
CA LYS A 130 -16.45 -2.68 4.72
C LYS A 130 -16.04 -2.46 3.28
N LEU A 131 -14.81 -2.04 3.08
CA LEU A 131 -14.20 -1.84 1.78
C LEU A 131 -12.81 -2.46 1.80
N THR A 132 -12.50 -3.23 0.77
CA THR A 132 -11.17 -3.78 0.52
C THR A 132 -10.55 -3.08 -0.68
N VAL A 133 -9.36 -2.52 -0.49
CA VAL A 133 -8.52 -1.93 -1.53
C VAL A 133 -7.46 -2.94 -1.89
N SER A 134 -7.37 -3.36 -3.15
CA SER A 134 -6.41 -4.37 -3.61
C SER A 134 -5.66 -3.92 -4.85
N GLY A 135 -4.43 -4.42 -5.02
CA GLY A 135 -3.57 -4.14 -6.16
C GLY A 135 -2.22 -4.83 -6.05
N ILE A 136 -1.41 -4.70 -7.08
CA ILE A 136 -0.06 -5.29 -7.12
C ILE A 136 0.99 -4.36 -6.49
N ASP A 137 0.79 -3.03 -6.58
CA ASP A 137 1.71 -2.04 -6.01
C ASP A 137 1.30 -1.68 -4.58
N LYS A 138 2.17 -2.01 -3.62
CA LYS A 138 1.98 -1.69 -2.19
C LYS A 138 1.79 -0.20 -1.93
N GLN A 139 2.54 0.64 -2.65
CA GLN A 139 2.49 2.09 -2.47
C GLN A 139 1.15 2.63 -2.97
N ALA A 140 0.73 2.24 -4.16
CA ALA A 140 -0.55 2.66 -4.73
C ALA A 140 -1.76 2.19 -3.89
N VAL A 141 -1.74 0.92 -3.40
CA VAL A 141 -2.77 0.39 -2.49
C VAL A 141 -2.81 1.21 -1.19
N GLY A 142 -1.63 1.51 -0.60
CA GLY A 142 -1.53 2.29 0.62
C GLY A 142 -2.03 3.71 0.45
N GLU A 143 -1.68 4.37 -0.65
CA GLU A 143 -2.11 5.73 -0.97
C GLU A 143 -3.61 5.82 -1.24
N ALA A 144 -4.16 4.91 -2.05
CA ALA A 144 -5.59 4.83 -2.31
C ALA A 144 -6.38 4.66 -1.00
N ALA A 145 -5.97 3.73 -0.15
CA ALA A 145 -6.59 3.52 1.16
C ALA A 145 -6.48 4.75 2.07
N ALA A 146 -5.34 5.43 2.09
CA ALA A 146 -5.14 6.66 2.86
C ALA A 146 -6.02 7.81 2.37
N ASN A 147 -6.17 7.95 1.05
CA ASN A 147 -7.02 8.98 0.45
C ASN A 147 -8.51 8.74 0.76
N ILE A 148 -8.96 7.49 0.69
CA ILE A 148 -10.32 7.11 1.10
C ILE A 148 -10.55 7.42 2.59
N ARG A 149 -9.60 7.07 3.45
CA ARG A 149 -9.70 7.39 4.89
C ARG A 149 -9.73 8.90 5.17
N LYS A 150 -9.06 9.72 4.35
CA LYS A 150 -9.06 11.20 4.48
C LYS A 150 -10.41 11.84 4.21
N ILE A 151 -11.33 11.21 3.47
CA ILE A 151 -12.66 11.76 3.15
C ILE A 151 -13.39 12.13 4.45
N ARG A 152 -13.39 11.21 5.41
CA ARG A 152 -13.90 11.46 6.76
C ARG A 152 -13.11 10.68 7.78
N LYS A 153 -12.07 11.33 8.33
CA LYS A 153 -11.24 10.74 9.38
C LYS A 153 -12.08 10.37 10.59
N PRO A 154 -11.77 9.26 11.29
CA PRO A 154 -12.49 8.90 12.49
C PRO A 154 -12.35 10.00 13.58
N GLU A 155 -13.46 10.41 14.14
CA GLU A 155 -13.48 11.43 15.19
C GLU A 155 -13.17 10.79 16.56
N PRO A 156 -12.59 11.54 17.51
CA PRO A 156 -12.06 10.95 18.74
C PRO A 156 -13.09 10.63 19.82
N TYR A 157 -14.36 11.03 19.66
CA TYR A 157 -15.37 10.82 20.72
C TYR A 157 -16.15 9.53 20.56
N LYS A 158 -16.79 9.32 19.41
CA LYS A 158 -17.57 8.11 19.09
C LYS A 158 -16.86 7.20 18.07
N GLY A 159 -15.77 7.69 17.46
CA GLY A 159 -15.00 6.95 16.45
C GLY A 159 -15.68 6.86 15.10
N LYS A 160 -16.65 7.77 14.81
CA LYS A 160 -17.34 7.80 13.51
C LYS A 160 -16.43 8.31 12.41
N GLY A 161 -16.47 7.66 11.26
CA GLY A 161 -15.64 7.98 10.09
C GLY A 161 -15.17 6.73 9.37
N VAL A 162 -14.23 6.89 8.45
CA VAL A 162 -13.55 5.82 7.74
C VAL A 162 -12.23 5.53 8.45
N ARG A 163 -12.02 4.28 8.84
CA ARG A 163 -10.79 3.80 9.51
C ARG A 163 -10.23 2.58 8.81
N TYR A 164 -8.98 2.26 9.05
CA TYR A 164 -8.44 0.95 8.64
C TYR A 164 -9.09 -0.18 9.43
N ALA A 165 -9.20 -1.35 8.83
CA ALA A 165 -9.67 -2.53 9.53
C ALA A 165 -8.75 -2.83 10.72
N GLY A 166 -9.35 -2.95 11.92
CA GLY A 166 -8.61 -3.16 13.16
C GLY A 166 -7.88 -1.93 13.71
N GLU A 167 -8.09 -0.73 13.14
CA GLU A 167 -7.49 0.51 13.67
C GLU A 167 -8.10 0.87 15.04
N ASN A 168 -7.24 0.97 16.05
CA ASN A 168 -7.66 1.44 17.37
C ASN A 168 -7.67 2.98 17.41
N ILE A 169 -8.86 3.55 17.56
CA ILE A 169 -9.02 5.01 17.66
C ILE A 169 -8.94 5.41 19.12
N ARG A 170 -7.90 6.18 19.47
CA ARG A 170 -7.76 6.76 20.82
C ARG A 170 -8.91 7.71 21.09
N ARG A 171 -9.84 7.32 21.96
CA ARG A 171 -11.01 8.10 22.32
C ARG A 171 -10.67 9.16 23.36
N LYS A 172 -11.33 10.30 23.24
CA LYS A 172 -11.35 11.36 24.25
C LYS A 172 -12.67 11.29 25.00
N VAL A 173 -12.64 11.64 26.28
CA VAL A 173 -13.85 11.80 27.08
C VAL A 173 -14.51 13.13 26.66
N GLY A 174 -15.81 13.09 26.34
CA GLY A 174 -16.59 14.29 26.07
C GLY A 174 -16.75 15.16 27.34
N LYS A 175 -17.23 16.39 27.17
CA LYS A 175 -17.61 17.18 28.33
C LYS A 175 -18.68 16.45 29.10
N THR A 176 -18.45 16.12 30.36
CA THR A 176 -19.47 15.71 31.31
C THR A 176 -20.36 16.92 31.53
N GLY A 177 -21.56 16.89 31.01
CA GLY A 177 -22.58 17.88 31.43
C GLY A 177 -22.80 17.72 32.92
N LYS A 178 -22.82 18.85 33.63
CA LYS A 178 -23.38 18.91 34.98
C LYS A 178 -24.87 18.69 34.90
#